data_df47275d9076bd0920a72082cb4d4b4b
#
_entry.id   df47275d9076bd0920a72082cb4d4b4b
#
_cell.length_a   1.000
_cell.length_b   1.000
_cell.length_c   1.000
_cell.angle_alpha   90.00
_cell.angle_beta   90.00
_cell.angle_gamma   90.00
#
_symmetry.space_group_name_H-M   'P 1'
#
loop_
_entity.id
_entity.type
_entity.pdbx_description
1 polymer ?
#
loop_
_entity_poly.entity_id
_entity_poly.type
_entity_poly.pdbx_seq_one_letter_code
_entity_poly.pdbx_strand_id
1 'polypeptide(L)'
;MRKEVSLNIIHAIADAQKDLIVVFQGNEPIFINKAFERFFAVSSLEHYKQEFGPFVRNFVPHPSYFHGDGLEKGKNWIDAIAELDVMERVVSMVTPTYEPHAFSVAIQKVEEYAVVTFSDITQTLIKRIMVENNTSVDAKSGAYAKNYFMQIAQSFQDAALFNKKFISAVRIDVKKRDGSLIRDDEMLLKVLVHSFKSVIRQDDMLIRWDDNAFVVLYLVDSIISAQAMFEKLQLLSQKIESEEVECLLERFMQKEGEGIKSFSSRINSKDGAFGAFRLPS
;
A
#
# COMPACT_ATOMS: atom_id res chain seq x y z
N MET A 1 10.60 -39.41 -24.30
CA MET A 1 11.76 -39.20 -23.39
C MET A 1 12.43 -37.81 -23.55
N ARG A 2 13.12 -37.48 -24.68
CA ARG A 2 13.77 -36.15 -24.83
C ARG A 2 12.77 -34.96 -24.78
N LYS A 3 11.59 -35.04 -25.41
CA LYS A 3 10.57 -33.96 -25.37
C LYS A 3 9.96 -33.76 -23.97
N GLU A 4 9.71 -34.83 -23.24
CA GLU A 4 9.15 -34.73 -21.86
C GLU A 4 10.14 -34.12 -20.87
N VAL A 5 11.44 -34.52 -20.98
CA VAL A 5 12.52 -33.93 -20.17
C VAL A 5 12.64 -32.42 -20.45
N SER A 6 12.54 -32.00 -21.73
CA SER A 6 12.59 -30.59 -22.10
C SER A 6 11.38 -29.81 -21.53
N LEU A 7 10.18 -30.39 -21.56
CA LEU A 7 8.96 -29.77 -21.02
C LEU A 7 9.06 -29.60 -19.50
N ASN A 8 9.52 -30.63 -18.79
CA ASN A 8 9.71 -30.55 -17.33
C ASN A 8 10.75 -29.52 -16.93
N ILE A 9 11.80 -29.31 -17.71
CA ILE A 9 12.80 -28.26 -17.46
C ILE A 9 12.17 -26.88 -17.67
N ILE A 10 11.37 -26.68 -18.72
CA ILE A 10 10.68 -25.40 -18.98
C ILE A 10 9.70 -25.07 -17.85
N HIS A 11 8.92 -26.05 -17.39
CA HIS A 11 8.05 -25.89 -16.23
C HIS A 11 8.84 -25.51 -14.98
N ALA A 12 9.94 -26.19 -14.68
CA ALA A 12 10.78 -25.89 -13.53
C ALA A 12 11.37 -24.47 -13.60
N ILE A 13 11.77 -24.02 -14.79
CA ILE A 13 12.27 -22.65 -15.00
C ILE A 13 11.16 -21.62 -14.73
N ALA A 14 9.95 -21.84 -15.27
CA ALA A 14 8.82 -20.95 -15.05
C ALA A 14 8.38 -20.92 -13.57
N ASP A 15 8.37 -22.08 -12.90
CA ASP A 15 7.97 -22.20 -11.50
C ASP A 15 8.98 -21.58 -10.52
N ALA A 16 10.25 -21.49 -10.92
CA ALA A 16 11.29 -20.81 -10.13
C ALA A 16 11.20 -19.27 -10.19
N GLN A 17 10.42 -18.71 -11.13
CA GLN A 17 10.25 -17.27 -11.26
C GLN A 17 9.32 -16.71 -10.17
N LYS A 18 9.57 -15.45 -9.79
CA LYS A 18 8.69 -14.71 -8.87
C LYS A 18 7.52 -14.04 -9.60
N ASP A 19 7.73 -13.72 -10.87
CA ASP A 19 6.72 -13.12 -11.73
C ASP A 19 5.61 -14.12 -12.05
N LEU A 20 4.40 -13.63 -12.26
CA LEU A 20 3.31 -14.48 -12.72
C LEU A 20 3.49 -14.73 -14.22
N ILE A 21 3.63 -15.97 -14.61
CA ILE A 21 3.80 -16.37 -16.01
C ILE A 21 2.57 -17.14 -16.45
N VAL A 22 1.96 -16.69 -17.55
CA VAL A 22 0.80 -17.31 -18.17
C VAL A 22 1.07 -17.46 -19.66
N VAL A 23 0.80 -18.65 -20.21
CA VAL A 23 0.81 -18.86 -21.66
C VAL A 23 -0.63 -18.90 -22.13
N PHE A 24 -0.91 -18.14 -23.17
CA PHE A 24 -2.24 -18.06 -23.81
C PHE A 24 -2.21 -18.64 -25.22
N GLN A 25 -3.32 -19.27 -25.60
CA GLN A 25 -3.67 -19.52 -26.98
C GLN A 25 -4.92 -18.68 -27.29
N GLY A 26 -4.77 -17.65 -28.12
CA GLY A 26 -5.79 -16.61 -28.22
C GLY A 26 -6.01 -15.89 -26.89
N ASN A 27 -7.22 -15.91 -26.35
CA ASN A 27 -7.58 -15.34 -25.04
C ASN A 27 -7.60 -16.38 -23.90
N GLU A 28 -7.38 -17.65 -24.22
CA GLU A 28 -7.49 -18.75 -23.26
C GLU A 28 -6.13 -19.07 -22.63
N PRO A 29 -6.02 -19.04 -21.29
CA PRO A 29 -4.81 -19.48 -20.62
C PRO A 29 -4.69 -21.02 -20.74
N ILE A 30 -3.51 -21.48 -21.16
CA ILE A 30 -3.18 -22.91 -21.34
C ILE A 30 -2.07 -23.38 -20.38
N PHE A 31 -1.37 -22.44 -19.75
CA PHE A 31 -0.35 -22.72 -18.73
C PHE A 31 -0.28 -21.55 -17.73
N ILE A 32 -0.04 -21.90 -16.47
CA ILE A 32 0.24 -20.96 -15.36
C ILE A 32 1.41 -21.50 -14.55
N ASN A 33 2.25 -20.64 -13.99
CA ASN A 33 3.35 -21.04 -13.11
C ASN A 33 2.95 -21.02 -11.63
N LYS A 34 3.84 -21.52 -10.76
CA LYS A 34 3.60 -21.56 -9.31
C LYS A 34 3.44 -20.19 -8.64
N ALA A 35 4.03 -19.14 -9.19
CA ALA A 35 3.81 -17.77 -8.68
C ALA A 35 2.36 -17.33 -8.92
N PHE A 36 1.80 -17.65 -10.09
CA PHE A 36 0.40 -17.37 -10.41
C PHE A 36 -0.56 -18.17 -9.51
N GLU A 37 -0.32 -19.47 -9.32
CA GLU A 37 -1.14 -20.29 -8.42
C GLU A 37 -1.18 -19.72 -7.00
N ARG A 38 -0.04 -19.28 -6.49
CA ARG A 38 0.04 -18.65 -5.16
C ARG A 38 -0.71 -17.33 -5.09
N PHE A 39 -0.60 -16.48 -6.12
CA PHE A 39 -1.24 -15.17 -6.15
C PHE A 39 -2.77 -15.28 -6.10
N PHE A 40 -3.34 -16.20 -6.90
CA PHE A 40 -4.80 -16.44 -6.95
C PHE A 40 -5.28 -17.51 -5.95
N ALA A 41 -4.39 -18.09 -5.14
CA ALA A 41 -4.67 -19.18 -4.21
C ALA A 41 -5.37 -20.38 -4.88
N VAL A 42 -4.96 -20.71 -6.11
CA VAL A 42 -5.49 -21.84 -6.88
C VAL A 42 -4.49 -22.99 -6.94
N SER A 43 -4.97 -24.21 -7.11
CA SER A 43 -4.13 -25.42 -7.16
C SER A 43 -3.78 -25.84 -8.58
N SER A 44 -4.49 -25.34 -9.59
CA SER A 44 -4.28 -25.67 -11.00
C SER A 44 -4.92 -24.61 -11.92
N LEU A 45 -4.60 -24.70 -13.21
CA LEU A 45 -5.24 -23.90 -14.26
C LEU A 45 -6.74 -24.16 -14.35
N GLU A 46 -7.18 -25.42 -14.22
CA GLU A 46 -8.59 -25.79 -14.25
C GLU A 46 -9.36 -25.15 -13.09
N HIS A 47 -8.77 -25.16 -11.88
CA HIS A 47 -9.32 -24.49 -10.70
C HIS A 47 -9.47 -22.99 -10.95
N TYR A 48 -8.44 -22.36 -11.50
CA TYR A 48 -8.50 -20.94 -11.87
C TYR A 48 -9.63 -20.63 -12.85
N LYS A 49 -9.77 -21.43 -13.93
CA LYS A 49 -10.83 -21.24 -14.95
C LYS A 49 -12.23 -21.36 -14.37
N GLN A 50 -12.42 -22.24 -13.39
CA GLN A 50 -13.73 -22.42 -12.73
C GLN A 50 -14.10 -21.24 -11.83
N GLU A 51 -13.13 -20.68 -11.11
CA GLU A 51 -13.41 -19.63 -10.12
C GLU A 51 -13.39 -18.21 -10.69
N PHE A 52 -12.45 -17.91 -11.59
CA PHE A 52 -12.16 -16.53 -12.01
C PHE A 52 -12.69 -16.17 -13.40
N GLY A 53 -13.15 -17.14 -14.20
CA GLY A 53 -13.72 -16.91 -15.52
C GLY A 53 -12.70 -16.32 -16.53
N PRO A 54 -13.16 -15.48 -17.50
CA PRO A 54 -12.26 -14.89 -18.50
C PRO A 54 -11.16 -14.04 -17.86
N PHE A 55 -9.91 -14.25 -18.29
CA PHE A 55 -8.72 -13.65 -17.68
C PHE A 55 -8.79 -12.12 -17.52
N VAL A 56 -9.23 -11.41 -18.55
CA VAL A 56 -9.31 -9.94 -18.57
C VAL A 56 -10.24 -9.35 -17.48
N ARG A 57 -11.18 -10.13 -16.96
CA ARG A 57 -12.07 -9.70 -15.88
C ARG A 57 -11.37 -9.56 -14.52
N ASN A 58 -10.17 -10.12 -14.40
CA ASN A 58 -9.36 -9.99 -13.18
C ASN A 58 -8.58 -8.67 -13.15
N PHE A 59 -8.59 -7.89 -14.25
CA PHE A 59 -8.01 -6.55 -14.24
C PHE A 59 -8.97 -5.58 -13.58
N VAL A 60 -8.57 -5.06 -12.44
CA VAL A 60 -9.35 -4.06 -11.69
C VAL A 60 -9.31 -2.73 -12.44
N PRO A 61 -10.47 -2.10 -12.69
CA PRO A 61 -10.52 -0.79 -13.32
C PRO A 61 -9.71 0.26 -12.54
N HIS A 62 -8.82 0.95 -13.24
CA HIS A 62 -8.00 2.03 -12.70
C HIS A 62 -7.80 3.11 -13.78
N PRO A 63 -7.87 4.42 -13.43
CA PRO A 63 -7.79 5.50 -14.43
C PRO A 63 -6.50 5.51 -15.27
N SER A 64 -5.40 4.98 -14.72
CA SER A 64 -4.08 5.00 -15.34
C SER A 64 -3.58 3.63 -15.80
N TYR A 65 -4.36 2.56 -15.62
CA TYR A 65 -3.92 1.20 -15.96
C TYR A 65 -4.88 0.56 -16.97
N PHE A 66 -4.35 -0.37 -17.74
CA PHE A 66 -5.15 -1.13 -18.67
C PHE A 66 -6.17 -2.02 -17.92
N HIS A 67 -7.42 -2.02 -18.38
CA HIS A 67 -8.50 -2.87 -17.87
C HIS A 67 -9.50 -3.22 -18.98
N GLY A 68 -10.35 -4.23 -18.74
CA GLY A 68 -11.22 -4.79 -19.76
C GLY A 68 -12.38 -3.90 -20.22
N ASP A 69 -12.79 -2.90 -19.41
CA ASP A 69 -13.99 -2.09 -19.70
C ASP A 69 -13.83 -1.17 -20.93
N GLY A 70 -12.59 -0.85 -21.32
CA GLY A 70 -12.28 -0.05 -22.50
C GLY A 70 -12.04 -0.87 -23.78
N LEU A 71 -12.15 -2.20 -23.72
CA LEU A 71 -11.90 -3.05 -24.87
C LEU A 71 -13.06 -2.97 -25.87
N GLU A 72 -12.71 -2.72 -27.13
CA GLU A 72 -13.66 -2.84 -28.26
C GLU A 72 -14.17 -4.28 -28.34
N LYS A 73 -15.48 -4.43 -28.62
CA LYS A 73 -16.09 -5.76 -28.75
C LYS A 73 -15.36 -6.62 -29.79
N GLY A 74 -14.83 -7.75 -29.33
CA GLY A 74 -14.12 -8.73 -30.16
C GLY A 74 -12.61 -8.52 -30.28
N LYS A 75 -12.04 -7.45 -29.73
CA LYS A 75 -10.59 -7.26 -29.70
C LYS A 75 -9.96 -8.15 -28.63
N ASN A 76 -8.83 -8.79 -28.98
CA ASN A 76 -8.05 -9.56 -28.04
C ASN A 76 -7.33 -8.58 -27.08
N TRP A 77 -7.48 -8.78 -25.77
CA TRP A 77 -6.87 -7.93 -24.76
C TRP A 77 -5.32 -7.97 -24.79
N ILE A 78 -4.73 -9.11 -25.19
CA ILE A 78 -3.27 -9.26 -25.32
C ILE A 78 -2.76 -8.36 -26.47
N ASP A 79 -3.51 -8.30 -27.58
CA ASP A 79 -3.15 -7.41 -28.69
C ASP A 79 -3.34 -5.95 -28.30
N ALA A 80 -4.43 -5.64 -27.62
CA ALA A 80 -4.69 -4.28 -27.16
C ALA A 80 -3.62 -3.74 -26.22
N ILE A 81 -3.18 -4.54 -25.22
CA ILE A 81 -2.11 -4.10 -24.32
C ILE A 81 -0.73 -4.11 -25.00
N ALA A 82 -0.50 -4.97 -26.01
CA ALA A 82 0.73 -4.99 -26.79
C ALA A 82 0.90 -3.74 -27.68
N GLU A 83 -0.20 -3.06 -28.03
CA GLU A 83 -0.17 -1.79 -28.79
C GLU A 83 0.24 -0.58 -27.92
N LEU A 84 0.14 -0.68 -26.58
CA LEU A 84 0.55 0.38 -25.66
C LEU A 84 2.08 0.49 -25.60
N ASP A 85 2.57 1.67 -25.22
CA ASP A 85 3.98 1.83 -24.88
C ASP A 85 4.35 0.92 -23.70
N VAL A 86 5.59 0.43 -23.68
CA VAL A 86 6.05 -0.53 -22.65
C VAL A 86 5.80 -0.02 -21.23
N MET A 87 5.93 1.28 -21.00
CA MET A 87 5.72 1.93 -19.70
C MET A 87 4.23 2.01 -19.31
N GLU A 88 3.33 1.91 -20.28
CA GLU A 88 1.87 1.98 -20.09
C GLU A 88 1.24 0.59 -19.95
N ARG A 89 2.00 -0.47 -20.21
CA ARG A 89 1.54 -1.87 -20.07
C ARG A 89 1.46 -2.24 -18.60
N VAL A 90 0.55 -1.60 -17.88
CA VAL A 90 0.31 -1.84 -16.45
C VAL A 90 -1.13 -2.27 -16.25
N VAL A 91 -1.33 -3.31 -15.45
CA VAL A 91 -2.65 -3.79 -15.01
C VAL A 91 -2.70 -3.84 -13.49
N SER A 92 -3.89 -3.75 -12.92
CA SER A 92 -4.12 -4.02 -11.51
C SER A 92 -4.88 -5.32 -11.35
N MET A 93 -4.43 -6.19 -10.45
CA MET A 93 -5.12 -7.42 -10.06
C MET A 93 -5.17 -7.51 -8.54
N VAL A 94 -6.08 -8.33 -8.03
CA VAL A 94 -6.28 -8.51 -6.59
C VAL A 94 -6.12 -9.96 -6.20
N THR A 95 -5.56 -10.20 -5.02
CA THR A 95 -5.55 -11.53 -4.40
C THR A 95 -6.97 -11.90 -3.93
N PRO A 96 -7.26 -13.18 -3.62
CA PRO A 96 -8.52 -13.59 -3.00
C PRO A 96 -8.81 -12.91 -1.65
N THR A 97 -7.78 -12.39 -0.97
CA THR A 97 -7.90 -11.57 0.25
C THR A 97 -8.12 -10.09 -0.06
N TYR A 98 -8.35 -9.75 -1.33
CA TYR A 98 -8.58 -8.39 -1.82
C TYR A 98 -7.38 -7.44 -1.64
N GLU A 99 -6.15 -7.95 -1.67
CA GLU A 99 -4.95 -7.12 -1.69
C GLU A 99 -4.66 -6.68 -3.13
N PRO A 100 -4.63 -5.36 -3.41
CA PRO A 100 -4.37 -4.85 -4.75
C PRO A 100 -2.89 -4.88 -5.08
N HIS A 101 -2.57 -5.34 -6.29
CA HIS A 101 -1.24 -5.34 -6.86
C HIS A 101 -1.25 -4.71 -8.24
N ALA A 102 -0.21 -3.93 -8.54
CA ALA A 102 0.04 -3.40 -9.86
C ALA A 102 1.15 -4.22 -10.54
N PHE A 103 0.90 -4.63 -11.78
CA PHE A 103 1.82 -5.45 -12.55
C PHE A 103 2.21 -4.75 -13.84
N SER A 104 3.50 -4.67 -14.14
CA SER A 104 3.96 -4.42 -15.50
C SER A 104 3.80 -5.68 -16.32
N VAL A 105 3.40 -5.53 -17.58
CA VAL A 105 3.08 -6.65 -18.47
C VAL A 105 4.08 -6.72 -19.62
N ALA A 106 4.80 -7.85 -19.71
CA ALA A 106 5.63 -8.18 -20.86
C ALA A 106 4.95 -9.31 -21.66
N ILE A 107 4.93 -9.15 -23.00
CA ILE A 107 4.28 -10.10 -23.91
C ILE A 107 5.30 -10.53 -24.94
N GLN A 108 5.43 -11.85 -25.09
CA GLN A 108 6.23 -12.47 -26.13
C GLN A 108 5.35 -13.42 -26.93
N LYS A 109 5.15 -13.13 -28.22
CA LYS A 109 4.40 -14.00 -29.13
C LYS A 109 5.32 -15.05 -29.73
N VAL A 110 4.88 -16.30 -29.73
CA VAL A 110 5.58 -17.45 -30.31
C VAL A 110 4.55 -18.28 -31.07
N GLU A 111 4.57 -18.18 -32.39
CA GLU A 111 3.55 -18.79 -33.28
C GLU A 111 2.14 -18.33 -32.87
N GLU A 112 1.22 -19.27 -32.58
CA GLU A 112 -0.14 -18.99 -32.13
C GLU A 112 -0.27 -18.74 -30.61
N TYR A 113 0.86 -18.78 -29.87
CA TYR A 113 0.89 -18.61 -28.43
C TYR A 113 1.39 -17.23 -28.03
N ALA A 114 0.95 -16.77 -26.88
CA ALA A 114 1.48 -15.60 -26.21
C ALA A 114 1.96 -15.97 -24.80
N VAL A 115 3.24 -15.76 -24.52
CA VAL A 115 3.79 -15.83 -23.16
C VAL A 115 3.66 -14.46 -22.55
N VAL A 116 2.87 -14.35 -21.49
CA VAL A 116 2.63 -13.10 -20.76
C VAL A 116 3.23 -13.20 -19.37
N THR A 117 4.10 -12.25 -19.06
CA THR A 117 4.73 -12.13 -17.74
C THR A 117 4.20 -10.91 -17.03
N PHE A 118 3.71 -11.09 -15.82
CA PHE A 118 3.25 -10.02 -14.95
C PHE A 118 4.26 -9.85 -13.82
N SER A 119 5.03 -8.77 -13.85
CA SER A 119 6.00 -8.44 -12.81
C SER A 119 5.37 -7.48 -11.81
N ASP A 120 5.32 -7.87 -10.55
CA ASP A 120 4.76 -7.04 -9.48
C ASP A 120 5.62 -5.79 -9.26
N ILE A 121 5.04 -4.63 -9.59
CA ILE A 121 5.67 -3.31 -9.46
C ILE A 121 5.07 -2.48 -8.32
N THR A 122 4.19 -3.06 -7.49
CA THR A 122 3.47 -2.34 -6.43
C THR A 122 4.43 -1.58 -5.52
N GLN A 123 5.46 -2.25 -5.02
CA GLN A 123 6.46 -1.61 -4.16
C GLN A 123 7.32 -0.57 -4.90
N THR A 124 7.59 -0.81 -6.19
CA THR A 124 8.35 0.12 -7.03
C THR A 124 7.55 1.39 -7.28
N LEU A 125 6.24 1.28 -7.55
CA LEU A 125 5.35 2.43 -7.72
C LEU A 125 5.21 3.23 -6.42
N ILE A 126 5.04 2.55 -5.28
CA ILE A 126 5.00 3.20 -3.97
C ILE A 126 6.31 3.98 -3.73
N LYS A 127 7.47 3.34 -3.96
CA LYS A 127 8.78 4.01 -3.83
C LYS A 127 8.95 5.17 -4.81
N ARG A 128 8.49 5.02 -6.05
CA ARG A 128 8.57 6.09 -7.08
C ARG A 128 7.71 7.28 -6.70
N ILE A 129 6.47 7.06 -6.26
CA ILE A 129 5.60 8.11 -5.72
C ILE A 129 6.27 8.81 -4.53
N MET A 130 6.98 8.05 -3.68
CA MET A 130 7.76 8.59 -2.57
C MET A 130 8.98 9.42 -3.01
N VAL A 131 9.63 9.06 -4.11
CA VAL A 131 10.87 9.72 -4.61
C VAL A 131 10.55 10.91 -5.54
N GLU A 132 9.54 10.83 -6.40
CA GLU A 132 9.16 11.91 -7.32
C GLU A 132 8.64 13.15 -6.57
N ASN A 133 8.21 12.99 -5.32
CA ASN A 133 7.90 14.10 -4.43
C ASN A 133 9.09 14.35 -3.47
N ASN A 134 10.10 15.09 -3.90
CA ASN A 134 11.14 15.64 -3.01
C ASN A 134 10.56 16.50 -1.85
N THR A 135 9.24 16.70 -1.83
CA THR A 135 8.46 17.31 -0.77
C THR A 135 7.73 16.29 0.11
N SER A 136 7.94 14.98 -0.10
CA SER A 136 7.24 13.92 0.64
C SER A 136 7.68 13.82 2.10
N VAL A 137 8.91 14.27 2.39
CA VAL A 137 9.54 14.16 3.71
C VAL A 137 9.85 15.56 4.23
N ASP A 138 9.52 15.80 5.50
CA ASP A 138 9.97 16.99 6.21
C ASP A 138 11.49 16.94 6.43
N ALA A 139 12.21 17.91 5.88
CA ALA A 139 13.67 17.92 5.82
C ALA A 139 14.33 17.92 7.21
N LYS A 140 13.68 18.53 8.22
CA LYS A 140 14.20 18.63 9.58
C LYS A 140 14.01 17.34 10.36
N SER A 141 12.83 16.74 10.28
CA SER A 141 12.46 15.58 11.10
C SER A 141 12.68 14.23 10.41
N GLY A 142 12.57 14.17 9.09
CA GLY A 142 12.59 12.91 8.34
C GLY A 142 11.28 12.10 8.43
N ALA A 143 10.21 12.68 8.99
CA ALA A 143 8.85 12.18 8.89
C ALA A 143 8.20 12.58 7.56
N TYR A 144 7.09 11.97 7.17
CA TYR A 144 6.34 12.45 6.00
C TYR A 144 5.83 13.88 6.24
N ALA A 145 5.87 14.71 5.20
CA ALA A 145 5.31 16.05 5.25
C ALA A 145 3.77 15.97 5.20
N LYS A 146 3.07 16.83 5.96
CA LYS A 146 1.61 16.91 5.94
C LYS A 146 1.04 17.15 4.54
N ASN A 147 1.67 18.04 3.77
CA ASN A 147 1.23 18.33 2.40
C ASN A 147 1.29 17.09 1.51
N TYR A 148 2.31 16.25 1.65
CA TYR A 148 2.39 14.97 0.95
C TYR A 148 1.25 14.05 1.32
N PHE A 149 0.97 13.87 2.61
CA PHE A 149 -0.19 13.08 3.03
C PHE A 149 -1.49 13.61 2.43
N MET A 150 -1.72 14.92 2.41
CA MET A 150 -2.92 15.51 1.83
C MET A 150 -3.09 15.23 0.33
N GLN A 151 -1.99 15.07 -0.40
CA GLN A 151 -2.00 14.67 -1.82
C GLN A 151 -2.42 13.21 -2.02
N ILE A 152 -1.93 12.30 -1.17
CA ILE A 152 -2.20 10.86 -1.29
C ILE A 152 -3.38 10.39 -0.43
N ALA A 153 -4.01 11.28 0.33
CA ALA A 153 -5.04 10.94 1.30
C ALA A 153 -6.23 10.19 0.69
N GLN A 154 -6.64 10.57 -0.53
CA GLN A 154 -7.73 9.86 -1.22
C GLN A 154 -7.32 8.44 -1.57
N SER A 155 -6.13 8.23 -2.13
CA SER A 155 -5.61 6.89 -2.44
C SER A 155 -5.47 6.02 -1.19
N PHE A 156 -5.11 6.63 -0.05
CA PHE A 156 -5.04 5.93 1.24
C PHE A 156 -6.43 5.49 1.71
N GLN A 157 -7.45 6.35 1.55
CA GLN A 157 -8.84 6.01 1.84
C GLN A 157 -9.36 4.90 0.93
N ASP A 158 -9.09 5.00 -0.36
CA ASP A 158 -9.53 3.99 -1.35
C ASP A 158 -8.91 2.62 -1.04
N ALA A 159 -7.62 2.60 -0.66
CA ALA A 159 -6.95 1.39 -0.21
C ALA A 159 -7.57 0.81 1.08
N ALA A 160 -7.96 1.66 2.04
CA ALA A 160 -8.63 1.24 3.26
C ALA A 160 -10.00 0.60 2.96
N LEU A 161 -10.81 1.25 2.12
CA LEU A 161 -12.11 0.75 1.69
C LEU A 161 -12.00 -0.57 0.94
N PHE A 162 -11.05 -0.65 0.01
CA PHE A 162 -10.80 -1.84 -0.78
C PHE A 162 -10.41 -3.03 0.11
N ASN A 163 -9.52 -2.82 1.08
CA ASN A 163 -9.08 -3.84 2.02
C ASN A 163 -10.07 -4.06 3.19
N LYS A 164 -11.23 -3.40 3.20
CA LYS A 164 -12.23 -3.44 4.29
C LYS A 164 -11.60 -3.15 5.66
N LYS A 165 -10.65 -2.21 5.70
CA LYS A 165 -9.96 -1.76 6.92
C LYS A 165 -10.44 -0.39 7.33
N PHE A 166 -10.32 -0.11 8.62
CA PHE A 166 -10.58 1.21 9.18
C PHE A 166 -9.29 2.05 9.20
N ILE A 167 -9.43 3.34 8.94
CA ILE A 167 -8.33 4.28 9.13
C ILE A 167 -8.33 4.72 10.58
N SER A 168 -7.18 4.56 11.23
CA SER A 168 -6.94 5.06 12.58
C SER A 168 -5.74 5.99 12.59
N ALA A 169 -5.73 6.93 13.53
CA ALA A 169 -4.64 7.85 13.72
C ALA A 169 -4.33 8.05 15.21
N VAL A 170 -3.05 8.28 15.50
CA VAL A 170 -2.62 8.79 16.80
C VAL A 170 -1.90 10.12 16.57
N ARG A 171 -2.46 11.20 17.10
CA ARG A 171 -1.79 12.49 17.16
C ARG A 171 -0.92 12.52 18.40
N ILE A 172 0.33 12.96 18.24
CA ILE A 172 1.34 13.06 19.28
C ILE A 172 1.79 14.51 19.32
N ASP A 173 1.30 15.27 20.28
CA ASP A 173 1.76 16.63 20.55
C ASP A 173 2.97 16.55 21.48
N VAL A 174 4.08 17.16 21.07
CA VAL A 174 5.33 17.19 21.83
C VAL A 174 5.60 18.61 22.27
N LYS A 175 5.85 18.79 23.56
CA LYS A 175 6.15 20.10 24.16
C LYS A 175 7.47 20.06 24.88
N LYS A 176 8.29 21.08 24.71
CA LYS A 176 9.43 21.32 25.59
C LYS A 176 8.96 22.05 26.86
N ARG A 177 9.45 21.66 28.00
CA ARG A 177 9.07 22.24 29.30
C ARG A 177 9.57 23.67 29.48
N ASP A 178 10.60 24.07 28.75
CA ASP A 178 11.09 25.46 28.69
C ASP A 178 10.21 26.39 27.84
N GLY A 179 9.16 25.84 27.19
CA GLY A 179 8.24 26.58 26.33
C GLY A 179 8.76 26.82 24.91
N SER A 180 9.96 26.40 24.57
CA SER A 180 10.49 26.50 23.22
C SER A 180 9.82 25.52 22.27
N LEU A 181 9.83 25.83 20.95
CA LEU A 181 9.20 24.98 19.93
C LEU A 181 10.16 23.86 19.53
N ILE A 182 9.64 22.62 19.39
CA ILE A 182 10.44 21.49 18.91
C ILE A 182 10.88 21.64 17.47
N ARG A 183 10.21 22.46 16.66
CA ARG A 183 10.59 22.74 15.25
C ARG A 183 12.00 23.30 15.09
N ASP A 184 12.52 23.92 16.13
CA ASP A 184 13.83 24.57 16.11
C ASP A 184 14.95 23.63 16.60
N ASP A 185 14.57 22.42 17.04
CA ASP A 185 15.48 21.40 17.56
C ASP A 185 15.52 20.18 16.62
N GLU A 186 16.35 20.30 15.58
CA GLU A 186 16.47 19.24 14.55
C GLU A 186 16.96 17.90 15.12
N MET A 187 17.82 17.93 16.14
CA MET A 187 18.32 16.72 16.77
C MET A 187 17.21 15.99 17.52
N LEU A 188 16.43 16.71 18.31
CA LEU A 188 15.27 16.16 19.01
C LEU A 188 14.24 15.60 18.01
N LEU A 189 13.95 16.34 16.93
CA LEU A 189 13.03 15.89 15.88
C LEU A 189 13.45 14.55 15.27
N LYS A 190 14.73 14.38 14.95
CA LYS A 190 15.26 13.12 14.37
C LYS A 190 15.21 11.97 15.38
N VAL A 191 15.51 12.23 16.65
CA VAL A 191 15.39 11.23 17.71
C VAL A 191 13.95 10.78 17.89
N LEU A 192 13.00 11.72 17.95
CA LEU A 192 11.56 11.41 18.04
C LEU A 192 11.09 10.54 16.86
N VAL A 193 11.42 10.95 15.63
CA VAL A 193 11.04 10.20 14.43
C VAL A 193 11.65 8.81 14.40
N HIS A 194 12.93 8.68 14.75
CA HIS A 194 13.59 7.37 14.84
C HIS A 194 12.88 6.48 15.86
N SER A 195 12.58 7.02 17.04
CA SER A 195 11.88 6.30 18.10
C SER A 195 10.48 5.86 17.66
N PHE A 196 9.66 6.75 17.11
CA PHE A 196 8.31 6.39 16.62
C PHE A 196 8.36 5.37 15.50
N LYS A 197 9.26 5.51 14.53
CA LYS A 197 9.45 4.53 13.44
C LYS A 197 9.86 3.14 13.93
N SER A 198 10.45 3.01 15.10
CA SER A 198 10.86 1.71 15.65
C SER A 198 9.68 0.84 16.13
N VAL A 199 8.50 1.43 16.36
CA VAL A 199 7.34 0.73 16.90
C VAL A 199 6.15 0.62 15.93
N ILE A 200 6.15 1.41 14.84
CA ILE A 200 5.13 1.35 13.79
C ILE A 200 5.54 0.36 12.70
N ARG A 201 4.57 -0.08 11.89
CA ARG A 201 4.81 -0.98 10.76
C ARG A 201 5.37 -0.21 9.57
N GLN A 202 5.94 -0.93 8.61
CA GLN A 202 6.46 -0.34 7.38
C GLN A 202 5.37 0.35 6.54
N ASP A 203 4.13 -0.13 6.62
CA ASP A 203 2.98 0.40 5.89
C ASP A 203 2.27 1.55 6.63
N ASP A 204 2.65 1.82 7.89
CA ASP A 204 2.10 2.92 8.66
C ASP A 204 2.82 4.23 8.29
N MET A 205 2.12 5.34 8.35
CA MET A 205 2.68 6.65 8.05
C MET A 205 2.93 7.45 9.31
N LEU A 206 4.18 7.88 9.53
CA LEU A 206 4.52 8.90 10.51
C LEU A 206 4.63 10.25 9.81
N ILE A 207 3.74 11.17 10.12
CA ILE A 207 3.57 12.45 9.45
C ILE A 207 3.95 13.58 10.41
N ARG A 208 4.77 14.52 9.94
CA ARG A 208 4.98 15.81 10.61
C ARG A 208 3.73 16.64 10.39
N TRP A 209 2.87 16.75 11.42
CA TRP A 209 1.54 17.34 11.28
C TRP A 209 1.53 18.86 11.40
N ASP A 210 2.24 19.35 12.37
CA ASP A 210 2.52 20.79 12.58
C ASP A 210 3.84 20.99 13.34
N ASP A 211 4.09 22.21 13.78
CA ASP A 211 5.34 22.61 14.44
C ASP A 211 5.70 21.77 15.67
N ASN A 212 4.70 21.29 16.39
CA ASN A 212 4.86 20.56 17.63
C ASN A 212 4.14 19.21 17.65
N ALA A 213 3.66 18.73 16.49
CA ALA A 213 2.89 17.49 16.45
C ALA A 213 3.32 16.56 15.33
N PHE A 214 3.18 15.26 15.64
CA PHE A 214 3.23 14.16 14.70
C PHE A 214 1.88 13.46 14.64
N VAL A 215 1.59 12.80 13.53
CA VAL A 215 0.45 11.90 13.40
C VAL A 215 0.97 10.57 12.86
N VAL A 216 0.66 9.49 13.57
CA VAL A 216 0.81 8.12 13.06
C VAL A 216 -0.52 7.73 12.44
N LEU A 217 -0.53 7.47 11.15
CA LEU A 217 -1.71 7.02 10.40
C LEU A 217 -1.52 5.56 10.00
N TYR A 218 -2.52 4.72 10.25
CA TYR A 218 -2.42 3.28 10.03
C TYR A 218 -3.78 2.63 9.75
N LEU A 219 -3.76 1.46 9.11
CA LEU A 219 -4.94 0.66 8.79
C LEU A 219 -5.13 -0.47 9.81
N VAL A 220 -6.38 -0.67 10.25
CA VAL A 220 -6.73 -1.69 11.24
C VAL A 220 -8.00 -2.44 10.86
N ASP A 221 -8.07 -3.70 11.28
CA ASP A 221 -9.24 -4.55 11.10
C ASP A 221 -10.30 -4.34 12.20
N SER A 222 -9.91 -3.76 13.34
CA SER A 222 -10.78 -3.59 14.49
C SER A 222 -10.35 -2.48 15.42
N ILE A 223 -11.25 -2.08 16.30
CA ILE A 223 -10.97 -1.13 17.40
C ILE A 223 -9.90 -1.67 18.35
N ILE A 224 -9.85 -3.00 18.55
CA ILE A 224 -8.84 -3.64 19.41
C ILE A 224 -7.45 -3.47 18.82
N SER A 225 -7.29 -3.65 17.50
CA SER A 225 -6.01 -3.43 16.82
C SER A 225 -5.58 -1.97 16.85
N ALA A 226 -6.54 -1.03 16.77
CA ALA A 226 -6.26 0.41 16.93
C ALA A 226 -5.79 0.74 18.35
N GLN A 227 -6.39 0.13 19.36
CA GLN A 227 -6.00 0.29 20.76
C GLN A 227 -4.58 -0.23 21.01
N ALA A 228 -4.24 -1.41 20.48
CA ALA A 228 -2.92 -1.99 20.66
C ALA A 228 -1.78 -1.11 20.08
N MET A 229 -2.02 -0.42 18.95
CA MET A 229 -1.05 0.53 18.40
C MET A 229 -0.94 1.78 19.30
N PHE A 230 -2.06 2.29 19.78
CA PHE A 230 -2.07 3.43 20.71
C PHE A 230 -1.25 3.13 21.97
N GLU A 231 -1.46 1.96 22.59
CA GLU A 231 -0.72 1.53 23.79
C GLU A 231 0.79 1.41 23.54
N LYS A 232 1.19 0.89 22.38
CA LYS A 232 2.61 0.84 21.99
C LYS A 232 3.24 2.24 21.91
N LEU A 233 2.53 3.17 21.27
CA LEU A 233 3.00 4.56 21.16
C LEU A 233 3.00 5.25 22.51
N GLN A 234 2.03 4.97 23.37
CA GLN A 234 1.98 5.49 24.73
C GLN A 234 3.15 5.01 25.59
N LEU A 235 3.45 3.70 25.57
CA LEU A 235 4.61 3.15 26.29
C LEU A 235 5.93 3.71 25.77
N LEU A 236 6.04 3.96 24.46
CA LEU A 236 7.22 4.59 23.89
C LEU A 236 7.34 6.05 24.34
N SER A 237 6.24 6.80 24.30
CA SER A 237 6.21 8.22 24.69
C SER A 237 6.64 8.38 26.16
N GLN A 238 6.19 7.50 27.04
CA GLN A 238 6.65 7.47 28.45
C GLN A 238 8.17 7.27 28.59
N LYS A 239 8.80 6.52 27.68
CA LYS A 239 10.25 6.34 27.67
C LYS A 239 11.01 7.55 27.09
N ILE A 240 10.36 8.31 26.22
CA ILE A 240 10.94 9.52 25.61
C ILE A 240 10.80 10.70 26.55
N GLU A 241 9.75 10.73 27.37
CA GLU A 241 9.53 11.79 28.34
C GLU A 241 10.70 11.94 29.29
N SER A 242 11.10 13.18 29.49
CA SER A 242 12.22 13.59 30.32
C SER A 242 11.84 14.87 31.05
N GLU A 243 12.77 15.41 31.85
CA GLU A 243 12.60 16.73 32.44
C GLU A 243 12.44 17.85 31.37
N GLU A 244 12.86 17.58 30.12
CA GLU A 244 12.86 18.56 29.03
C GLU A 244 11.66 18.44 28.10
N VAL A 245 11.05 17.24 27.96
CA VAL A 245 10.03 16.94 26.94
C VAL A 245 8.81 16.27 27.54
N GLU A 246 7.64 16.70 27.14
CA GLU A 246 6.32 16.12 27.46
C GLU A 246 5.60 15.71 26.17
N CYS A 247 4.97 14.53 26.16
CA CYS A 247 4.19 14.02 25.04
C CYS A 247 2.72 13.88 25.44
N LEU A 248 1.82 14.43 24.62
CA LEU A 248 0.38 14.23 24.75
C LEU A 248 -0.12 13.42 23.53
N LEU A 249 -0.76 12.28 23.79
CA LEU A 249 -1.30 11.43 22.76
C LEU A 249 -2.80 11.45 22.72
N GLU A 250 -3.36 11.55 21.49
CA GLU A 250 -4.79 11.51 21.23
C GLU A 250 -5.05 10.53 20.08
N ARG A 251 -6.02 9.62 20.28
CA ARG A 251 -6.39 8.63 19.26
C ARG A 251 -7.65 9.05 18.52
N PHE A 252 -7.62 8.84 17.21
CA PHE A 252 -8.74 9.07 16.30
C PHE A 252 -9.03 7.82 15.49
N MET A 253 -10.29 7.58 15.19
CA MET A 253 -10.73 6.55 14.26
C MET A 253 -11.71 7.17 13.27
N GLN A 254 -11.56 6.83 11.99
CA GLN A 254 -12.47 7.30 10.95
C GLN A 254 -13.87 6.71 11.21
N LYS A 255 -14.89 7.57 11.10
CA LYS A 255 -16.28 7.19 11.24
C LYS A 255 -16.79 6.57 9.94
N GLU A 256 -17.83 5.75 10.04
CA GLU A 256 -18.50 5.22 8.85
C GLU A 256 -19.03 6.36 7.97
N GLY A 257 -18.73 6.31 6.67
CA GLY A 257 -19.10 7.36 5.71
C GLY A 257 -18.28 8.65 5.80
N GLU A 258 -17.31 8.74 6.72
CA GLU A 258 -16.46 9.93 6.85
C GLU A 258 -15.38 9.95 5.78
N GLY A 259 -15.33 11.00 4.95
CA GLY A 259 -14.24 11.21 4.00
C GLY A 259 -12.92 11.59 4.71
N ILE A 260 -11.79 11.23 4.09
CA ILE A 260 -10.45 11.46 4.64
C ILE A 260 -10.15 12.93 4.94
N LYS A 261 -10.72 13.87 4.18
CA LYS A 261 -10.57 15.31 4.42
C LYS A 261 -11.24 15.72 5.72
N SER A 262 -12.46 15.22 6.00
CA SER A 262 -13.18 15.47 7.26
C SER A 262 -12.45 14.84 8.43
N PHE A 263 -11.97 13.61 8.28
CA PHE A 263 -11.15 12.92 9.26
C PHE A 263 -9.89 13.72 9.61
N SER A 264 -9.15 14.19 8.60
CA SER A 264 -7.96 15.05 8.79
C SER A 264 -8.28 16.35 9.51
N SER A 265 -9.44 16.96 9.23
CA SER A 265 -9.90 18.16 9.93
C SER A 265 -10.16 17.90 11.40
N ARG A 266 -10.74 16.75 11.77
CA ARG A 266 -10.93 16.34 13.17
C ARG A 266 -9.61 16.13 13.90
N ILE A 267 -8.61 15.55 13.26
CA ILE A 267 -7.26 15.43 13.83
C ILE A 267 -6.66 16.81 14.10
N ASN A 268 -6.93 17.80 13.23
CA ASN A 268 -6.46 19.18 13.43
C ASN A 268 -7.12 19.86 14.62
N SER A 269 -8.47 19.82 14.67
CA SER A 269 -9.27 20.50 15.72
C SER A 269 -9.27 19.73 17.05
N LYS A 270 -8.76 18.49 17.05
CA LYS A 270 -8.82 17.53 18.16
C LYS A 270 -10.25 17.14 18.55
N ASP A 271 -11.22 17.35 17.65
CA ASP A 271 -12.62 17.02 17.88
C ASP A 271 -12.83 15.49 17.77
N GLY A 272 -13.44 14.92 18.83
CA GLY A 272 -13.78 13.50 18.86
C GLY A 272 -12.58 12.58 19.06
N ALA A 273 -11.53 13.04 19.72
CA ALA A 273 -10.45 12.20 20.21
C ALA A 273 -10.99 11.17 21.21
N PHE A 274 -10.67 9.88 20.96
CA PHE A 274 -10.98 8.81 21.90
C PHE A 274 -9.75 8.53 22.76
N GLY A 275 -9.88 8.75 24.09
CA GLY A 275 -8.82 8.46 25.04
C GLY A 275 -7.67 9.45 24.95
N ALA A 276 -7.92 10.72 25.25
CA ALA A 276 -6.88 11.66 25.57
C ALA A 276 -6.19 11.20 26.86
N PHE A 277 -4.91 10.90 26.78
CA PHE A 277 -4.11 10.55 27.95
C PHE A 277 -3.22 11.74 28.30
N ARG A 278 -3.49 12.37 29.43
CA ARG A 278 -2.54 13.24 30.14
C ARG A 278 -1.90 12.42 31.24
N LEU A 279 -0.58 12.35 31.23
CA LEU A 279 0.12 11.82 32.38
C LEU A 279 -0.15 12.73 33.57
N PRO A 280 -0.41 12.18 34.77
CA PRO A 280 -0.47 12.97 35.96
C PRO A 280 0.89 13.64 36.21
N SER A 281 0.86 14.92 36.50
CA SER A 281 1.98 15.77 36.87
C SER A 281 2.71 15.25 38.11
#